data_2a57d80403e02874d1e93a35024b1e1c
#
_entry.id   2a57d80403e02874d1e93a35024b1e1c
#
_cell.length_a   1.000
_cell.length_b   1.000
_cell.length_c   1.000
_cell.angle_alpha   90.00
_cell.angle_beta   90.00
_cell.angle_gamma   90.00
#
_symmetry.space_group_name_H-M   'P 1'
#
loop_
_entity.id
_entity.type
_entity.pdbx_description
1 polymer ?
#
loop_
_entity_poly.entity_id
_entity_poly.type
_entity_poly.pdbx_seq_one_letter_code
_entity_poly.pdbx_strand_id
1 'polypeptide(L)'
;MEPTLNPESGFIRFRMDFAYDGTNFSGWAKQPGQRTVQNEIENALSGLTRFTTETVVAGRTDAGVHATAQVAHFDLPERDKYGKEWSAQELTFRLNRILDEDIRCLLYTSPSPRDQR
;
A
#
# COMPACT_ATOMS: atom_id res chain seq x y z
N MET A 1 -12.72 -8.86 -12.92
CA MET A 1 -13.10 -7.44 -12.98
C MET A 1 -11.87 -6.57 -12.99
N GLU A 2 -11.86 -5.60 -13.87
CA GLU A 2 -10.71 -4.71 -13.95
C GLU A 2 -10.75 -3.68 -12.83
N PRO A 3 -9.60 -3.32 -12.29
CA PRO A 3 -9.56 -2.25 -11.30
C PRO A 3 -9.96 -0.92 -11.94
N THR A 4 -10.58 -0.07 -11.17
CA THR A 4 -10.92 1.25 -11.64
C THR A 4 -9.64 2.07 -11.84
N LEU A 5 -9.61 2.89 -12.88
CA LEU A 5 -8.47 3.76 -13.13
C LEU A 5 -8.42 4.92 -12.14
N ASN A 6 -9.57 5.33 -11.65
CA ASN A 6 -9.69 6.44 -10.71
C ASN A 6 -10.36 5.96 -9.44
N PRO A 7 -10.00 6.54 -8.29
CA PRO A 7 -10.69 6.20 -7.05
C PRO A 7 -12.13 6.67 -7.07
N GLU A 8 -12.95 6.08 -6.22
CA GLU A 8 -14.32 6.51 -6.06
C GLU A 8 -14.37 7.95 -5.54
N SER A 9 -15.52 8.60 -5.77
CA SER A 9 -15.72 9.94 -5.26
C SER A 9 -15.55 9.96 -3.74
N GLY A 10 -14.82 10.93 -3.24
CA GLY A 10 -14.52 11.03 -1.81
C GLY A 10 -13.29 10.28 -1.37
N PHE A 11 -12.58 9.63 -2.31
CA PHE A 11 -11.37 8.89 -2.01
C PHE A 11 -10.21 9.45 -2.81
N ILE A 12 -9.00 9.26 -2.27
CA ILE A 12 -7.78 9.64 -2.94
C ILE A 12 -6.92 8.39 -3.11
N ARG A 13 -6.29 8.27 -4.27
CA ARG A 13 -5.46 7.10 -4.58
C ARG A 13 -4.00 7.40 -4.29
N PHE A 14 -3.36 6.43 -3.65
CA PHE A 14 -1.92 6.47 -3.41
C PHE A 14 -1.23 5.40 -4.25
N ARG A 15 -0.07 5.76 -4.76
CA ARG A 15 0.84 4.81 -5.38
C ARG A 15 1.87 4.42 -4.33
N MET A 16 2.18 3.14 -4.27
CA MET A 16 3.18 2.63 -3.33
C MET A 16 4.26 1.89 -4.12
N ASP A 17 5.48 2.40 -4.05
CA ASP A 17 6.64 1.67 -4.54
C ASP A 17 7.20 0.92 -3.34
N PHE A 18 7.51 -0.37 -3.52
CA PHE A 18 7.98 -1.13 -2.37
C PHE A 18 8.96 -2.22 -2.78
N ALA A 19 9.75 -2.64 -1.80
CA ALA A 19 10.72 -3.71 -1.95
C ALA A 19 10.65 -4.58 -0.73
N TYR A 20 10.96 -5.86 -0.89
CA TYR A 20 10.96 -6.76 0.25
C TYR A 20 11.90 -7.94 0.03
N ASP A 21 12.40 -8.46 1.15
CA ASP A 21 13.15 -9.71 1.20
C ASP A 21 12.12 -10.80 1.44
N GLY A 22 11.90 -11.65 0.45
CA GLY A 22 10.84 -12.65 0.49
C GLY A 22 11.13 -13.89 1.33
N THR A 23 12.30 -13.95 1.97
CA THR A 23 12.74 -15.14 2.68
C THR A 23 11.71 -15.65 3.70
N ASN A 24 11.12 -14.74 4.46
CA ASN A 24 10.19 -15.09 5.53
C ASN A 24 8.73 -14.88 5.16
N PHE A 25 8.44 -14.76 3.86
CA PHE A 25 7.08 -14.53 3.40
C PHE A 25 6.58 -15.68 2.54
N SER A 26 5.28 -15.90 2.61
CA SER A 26 4.60 -16.89 1.77
C SER A 26 4.07 -16.23 0.50
N GLY A 27 4.87 -15.33 -0.10
CA GLY A 27 4.51 -14.62 -1.31
C GLY A 27 3.83 -13.29 -1.02
N TRP A 28 3.33 -12.66 -2.09
CA TRP A 28 2.67 -11.37 -1.98
C TRP A 28 1.24 -11.49 -1.43
N ALA A 29 0.42 -12.35 -2.05
CA ALA A 29 -1.02 -12.34 -1.84
C ALA A 29 -1.42 -12.90 -0.48
N LYS A 30 -2.37 -12.24 0.17
CA LYS A 30 -2.89 -12.68 1.46
C LYS A 30 -3.37 -14.11 1.41
N GLN A 31 -3.03 -14.88 2.45
CA GLN A 31 -3.49 -16.26 2.62
C GLN A 31 -3.74 -16.48 4.10
N PRO A 32 -4.83 -17.17 4.47
CA PRO A 32 -5.11 -17.43 5.88
C PRO A 32 -3.97 -18.17 6.56
N GLY A 33 -3.55 -17.68 7.71
CA GLY A 33 -2.50 -18.31 8.49
C GLY A 33 -1.10 -18.17 7.95
N GLN A 34 -0.91 -17.40 6.87
CA GLN A 34 0.41 -17.24 6.26
C GLN A 34 0.90 -15.79 6.41
N ARG A 35 2.21 -15.66 6.54
CA ARG A 35 2.83 -14.34 6.57
C ARG A 35 3.10 -13.92 5.13
N THR A 36 2.32 -12.96 4.64
CA THR A 36 2.46 -12.47 3.27
C THR A 36 2.74 -10.98 3.29
N VAL A 37 3.37 -10.48 2.22
CA VAL A 37 3.71 -9.06 2.12
C VAL A 37 2.44 -8.22 2.13
N GLN A 38 1.42 -8.62 1.39
CA GLN A 38 0.17 -7.88 1.33
C GLN A 38 -0.48 -7.77 2.71
N ASN A 39 -0.50 -8.86 3.46
CA ASN A 39 -1.12 -8.87 4.78
C ASN A 39 -0.38 -7.93 5.74
N GLU A 40 0.95 -7.96 5.72
CA GLU A 40 1.75 -7.10 6.58
C GLU A 40 1.53 -5.62 6.27
N ILE A 41 1.53 -5.28 4.98
CA ILE A 41 1.34 -3.89 4.56
C ILE A 41 -0.06 -3.41 4.89
N GLU A 42 -1.08 -4.22 4.59
CA GLU A 42 -2.46 -3.81 4.82
C GLU A 42 -2.78 -3.69 6.30
N ASN A 43 -2.24 -4.57 7.13
CA ASN A 43 -2.42 -4.46 8.57
C ASN A 43 -1.77 -3.19 9.11
N ALA A 44 -0.58 -2.87 8.63
CA ALA A 44 0.11 -1.66 9.05
C ALA A 44 -0.65 -0.40 8.60
N LEU A 45 -1.13 -0.40 7.36
CA LEU A 45 -1.92 0.72 6.85
C LEU A 45 -3.22 0.89 7.64
N SER A 46 -3.90 -0.21 7.95
CA SER A 46 -5.14 -0.16 8.70
C SER A 46 -4.93 0.42 10.10
N GLY A 47 -3.85 0.00 10.76
CA GLY A 47 -3.53 0.52 12.09
C GLY A 47 -3.17 2.00 12.06
N LEU A 48 -2.48 2.41 11.00
CA LEU A 48 -2.00 3.77 10.85
C LEU A 48 -3.11 4.75 10.46
N THR A 49 -3.95 4.33 9.52
CA THR A 49 -4.96 5.21 8.94
C THR A 49 -6.35 5.06 9.56
N ARG A 50 -6.56 3.99 10.32
CA ARG A 50 -7.87 3.66 10.89
C ARG A 50 -8.91 3.39 9.80
N PHE A 51 -8.46 2.96 8.64
CA PHE A 51 -9.32 2.64 7.52
C PHE A 51 -8.79 1.39 6.84
N THR A 52 -9.67 0.42 6.62
CA THR A 52 -9.28 -0.83 5.96
C THR A 52 -9.25 -0.61 4.45
N THR A 53 -8.11 -0.84 3.84
CA THR A 53 -7.95 -0.69 2.41
C THR A 53 -7.21 -1.90 1.85
N GLU A 54 -7.47 -2.20 0.59
CA GLU A 54 -6.78 -3.28 -0.09
C GLU A 54 -5.77 -2.70 -1.06
N THR A 55 -4.61 -3.34 -1.11
CA THR A 55 -3.57 -2.96 -2.05
C THR A 55 -3.71 -3.79 -3.31
N VAL A 56 -3.51 -3.15 -4.47
CA VAL A 56 -3.60 -3.80 -5.76
C VAL A 56 -2.25 -3.68 -6.45
N VAL A 57 -1.66 -4.81 -6.77
CA VAL A 57 -0.32 -4.86 -7.38
C VAL A 57 -0.42 -5.39 -8.81
N ALA A 58 0.51 -4.94 -9.68
CA ALA A 58 0.50 -5.35 -11.08
C ALA A 58 0.91 -6.82 -11.25
N GLY A 59 1.81 -7.31 -10.42
CA GLY A 59 2.25 -8.69 -10.48
C GLY A 59 2.45 -9.25 -9.08
N ARG A 60 2.44 -10.58 -8.97
CA ARG A 60 2.61 -11.25 -7.69
C ARG A 60 3.90 -12.06 -7.69
N THR A 61 4.44 -12.30 -6.50
CA THR A 61 5.60 -13.17 -6.33
C THR A 61 5.21 -14.37 -5.48
N ASP A 62 5.89 -15.49 -5.74
CA ASP A 62 5.70 -16.70 -4.96
C ASP A 62 6.48 -16.62 -3.65
N ALA A 63 6.26 -17.62 -2.80
CA ALA A 63 6.95 -17.69 -1.51
C ALA A 63 8.47 -17.68 -1.71
N GLY A 64 9.16 -16.92 -0.88
CA GLY A 64 10.61 -16.85 -0.89
C GLY A 64 11.21 -15.97 -1.96
N VAL A 65 10.40 -15.45 -2.87
CA VAL A 65 10.90 -14.60 -3.96
C VAL A 65 11.03 -13.16 -3.45
N HIS A 66 12.16 -12.56 -3.74
CA HIS A 66 12.41 -11.16 -3.37
C HIS A 66 11.88 -10.21 -4.44
N ALA A 67 11.53 -9.00 -4.02
CA ALA A 67 11.19 -7.95 -4.96
C ALA A 67 11.98 -6.71 -4.60
N THR A 68 12.60 -6.09 -5.60
CA THR A 68 13.40 -4.89 -5.40
C THR A 68 12.69 -3.64 -5.90
N ALA A 69 11.67 -3.80 -6.72
CA ALA A 69 10.93 -2.65 -7.25
C ALA A 69 9.54 -3.15 -7.69
N GLN A 70 8.59 -3.03 -6.80
CA GLN A 70 7.19 -3.36 -7.09
C GLN A 70 6.34 -2.13 -6.90
N VAL A 71 5.22 -2.09 -7.60
CA VAL A 71 4.29 -0.96 -7.53
C VAL A 71 2.90 -1.49 -7.22
N ALA A 72 2.25 -0.83 -6.26
CA ALA A 72 0.87 -1.14 -5.93
C ALA A 72 0.12 0.17 -5.75
N HIS A 73 -1.20 0.10 -5.65
CA HIS A 73 -1.97 1.27 -5.29
C HIS A 73 -3.02 0.89 -4.23
N PHE A 74 -3.49 1.89 -3.53
CA PHE A 74 -4.57 1.74 -2.58
C PHE A 74 -5.27 3.09 -2.43
N ASP A 75 -6.51 3.05 -1.98
CA ASP A 75 -7.33 4.25 -1.86
C ASP A 75 -7.66 4.50 -0.40
N LEU A 76 -7.66 5.77 -0.01
CA LEU A 76 -8.07 6.20 1.31
C LEU A 76 -9.12 7.29 1.17
N PRO A 77 -9.97 7.49 2.19
CA PRO A 77 -10.85 8.67 2.18
C PRO A 77 -9.99 9.92 2.02
N GLU A 78 -10.53 10.95 1.38
CA GLU A 78 -9.76 12.16 1.09
C GLU A 78 -9.22 12.81 2.37
N ARG A 79 -9.88 12.60 3.49
CA ARG A 79 -9.44 13.17 4.76
C ARG A 79 -9.51 12.11 5.84
N ASP A 80 -8.67 12.26 6.86
CA ASP A 80 -8.69 11.34 7.99
C ASP A 80 -9.91 11.64 8.87
N LYS A 81 -10.04 10.91 9.97
CA LYS A 81 -11.21 11.04 10.82
C LYS A 81 -11.31 12.40 11.51
N TYR A 82 -10.23 13.17 11.46
CA TYR A 82 -10.21 14.53 12.02
C TYR A 82 -10.39 15.58 10.95
N GLY A 83 -10.66 15.20 9.70
CA GLY A 83 -10.82 16.13 8.59
C GLY A 83 -9.53 16.65 8.00
N LYS A 84 -8.41 16.02 8.33
CA LYS A 84 -7.11 16.46 7.87
C LYS A 84 -6.70 15.69 6.61
N GLU A 85 -6.04 16.36 5.69
CA GLU A 85 -5.53 15.72 4.50
C GLU A 85 -4.33 14.83 4.83
N TRP A 86 -4.20 13.75 4.07
CA TRP A 86 -3.08 12.83 4.26
C TRP A 86 -1.82 13.42 3.66
N SER A 87 -0.69 13.22 4.34
CA SER A 87 0.63 13.54 3.81
C SER A 87 1.30 12.24 3.39
N ALA A 88 1.59 12.09 2.10
CA ALA A 88 2.25 10.88 1.61
C ALA A 88 3.61 10.70 2.28
N GLN A 89 4.33 11.79 2.50
CA GLN A 89 5.63 11.75 3.14
C GLN A 89 5.55 11.27 4.59
N GLU A 90 4.58 11.78 5.33
CA GLU A 90 4.38 11.36 6.71
C GLU A 90 3.92 9.91 6.79
N LEU A 91 3.01 9.51 5.89
CA LEU A 91 2.55 8.13 5.84
C LEU A 91 3.70 7.18 5.54
N THR A 92 4.57 7.56 4.61
CA THR A 92 5.75 6.75 4.30
C THR A 92 6.61 6.52 5.54
N PHE A 93 6.91 7.61 6.24
CA PHE A 93 7.75 7.53 7.41
C PHE A 93 7.13 6.64 8.49
N ARG A 94 5.86 6.85 8.77
CA ARG A 94 5.16 6.08 9.81
C ARG A 94 4.98 4.63 9.43
N LEU A 95 4.66 4.37 8.17
CA LEU A 95 4.47 3.00 7.69
C LEU A 95 5.76 2.19 7.85
N ASN A 96 6.89 2.76 7.46
CA ASN A 96 8.16 2.06 7.56
C ASN A 96 8.61 1.85 9.02
N ARG A 97 8.09 2.63 9.94
CA ARG A 97 8.36 2.41 11.35
C ARG A 97 7.56 1.25 11.92
N ILE A 98 6.40 0.97 11.33
CA ILE A 98 5.56 -0.14 11.78
C ILE A 98 6.00 -1.45 11.14
N LEU A 99 6.37 -1.39 9.86
CA LEU A 99 6.76 -2.60 9.12
C LEU A 99 8.12 -3.11 9.59
N ASP A 100 8.29 -4.43 9.53
CA ASP A 100 9.58 -5.04 9.79
C ASP A 100 10.58 -4.62 8.71
N GLU A 101 11.86 -4.82 8.99
CA GLU A 101 12.93 -4.35 8.11
C GLU A 101 12.93 -5.03 6.75
N ASP A 102 12.26 -6.18 6.63
CA ASP A 102 12.23 -6.90 5.36
C ASP A 102 11.20 -6.35 4.37
N ILE A 103 10.49 -5.28 4.72
CA ILE A 103 9.62 -4.55 3.79
C ILE A 103 9.91 -3.06 3.92
N ARG A 104 10.06 -2.39 2.77
CA ARG A 104 10.22 -0.93 2.74
C ARG A 104 9.34 -0.35 1.65
N CYS A 105 8.65 0.71 1.98
CA CYS A 105 7.66 1.35 1.10
C CYS A 105 7.95 2.83 0.92
N LEU A 106 7.52 3.36 -0.22
CA LEU A 106 7.56 4.79 -0.51
C LEU A 106 6.21 5.15 -1.13
N LEU A 107 5.50 6.07 -0.50
CA LEU A 107 4.14 6.42 -0.92
C LEU A 107 4.11 7.75 -1.64
N TYR A 108 3.25 7.83 -2.66
CA TYR A 108 2.98 9.06 -3.40
C TYR A 108 1.48 9.20 -3.55
N THR A 109 1.01 10.43 -3.66
CA THR A 109 -0.36 10.63 -4.14
C THR A 109 -0.35 10.46 -5.65
N SER A 110 -1.24 9.62 -6.16
CA SER A 110 -1.36 9.48 -7.60
C SER A 110 -1.95 10.77 -8.17
N PRO A 111 -1.44 11.23 -9.31
CA PRO A 111 -2.04 12.41 -9.93
C PRO A 111 -3.45 12.10 -10.36
N SER A 112 -4.37 13.01 -10.07
CA SER A 112 -5.72 12.90 -10.60
C SER A 112 -5.70 13.39 -12.05
N PRO A 113 -6.72 13.06 -12.85
CA PRO A 113 -6.77 13.56 -14.22
C PRO A 113 -6.65 15.08 -14.31
N ARG A 114 -7.13 15.78 -13.29
CA ARG A 114 -7.07 17.25 -13.30
C ARG A 114 -5.67 17.78 -13.07
N ASP A 115 -4.81 16.99 -12.45
CA ASP A 115 -3.47 17.42 -12.09
C ASP A 115 -2.44 17.08 -13.14
N GLN A 116 -2.83 16.38 -14.17
CA GLN A 116 -1.89 15.96 -15.21
C GLN A 116 -1.57 17.13 -16.14
N ARG A 117 -0.33 17.17 -16.56
CA ARG A 117 0.18 18.20 -17.44
C ARG A 117 0.60 17.62 -18.76
#